data_6369da8d49477a19fd803351a7378070
#
_entry.id   6369da8d49477a19fd803351a7378070
#
_cell.length_a   1.000
_cell.length_b   1.000
_cell.length_c   1.000
_cell.angle_alpha   90.00
_cell.angle_beta   90.00
_cell.angle_gamma   90.00
#
_symmetry.space_group_name_H-M   'P 1'
#
loop_
_entity.id
_entity.type
_entity.pdbx_description
1 polymer ?
#
loop_
_entity_poly.entity_id
_entity_poly.type
_entity_poly.pdbx_seq_one_letter_code
_entity_poly.pdbx_strand_id
1 'polypeptide(L)'
;MDHLIIILIGFVLAISLARIIIPNIIIISRRKGLFDLPDGRKVHRRPISRLGGVCFFPTILFAVTFLVALCKKAGWFFWMDGTTQFPELLLLCSGLTLLFIVGIADDLVGVRWRQKFLVQIFAAAMFPLAGLYVNDFYGMFGIYSISVYIGVPLSILLVVFITNAINLIDGIDGLASGLSIVALFVYGNLFIYNGLWLYSLLAFTTIGVLLPFFYYNVFGQAERGKKIFMGDTGSLTLGFILSFLTIKYTMNQYVMMNFNYNGAILVAFSVLLVPCLDVIRVVIRRVRNGKSPFLPDKMHIHHKFLAMGFTVRKAMITILFISFLFSLSNILLVSYIDNTLLFIVDVAAWTGMHMYMDKVIERKKAINNVTTD
;
A
#
# COMPACT_ATOMS: atom_id res chain seq x y z
N MET A 1 15.43 18.93 -16.00
CA MET A 1 14.16 19.67 -15.85
C MET A 1 12.99 18.92 -16.51
N ASP A 2 13.23 18.34 -17.67
CA ASP A 2 12.19 17.67 -18.47
C ASP A 2 11.55 16.45 -17.79
N HIS A 3 12.30 15.69 -17.00
CA HIS A 3 11.78 14.54 -16.26
C HIS A 3 10.71 14.90 -15.23
N LEU A 4 10.94 15.98 -14.47
CA LEU A 4 9.96 16.45 -13.47
C LEU A 4 8.68 16.93 -14.14
N ILE A 5 8.78 17.55 -15.31
CA ILE A 5 7.63 17.98 -16.11
C ILE A 5 6.82 16.75 -16.55
N ILE A 6 7.48 15.69 -17.03
CA ILE A 6 6.80 14.44 -17.44
C ILE A 6 6.09 13.77 -16.25
N ILE A 7 6.74 13.72 -15.09
CA ILE A 7 6.12 13.20 -13.87
C ILE A 7 4.88 14.03 -13.50
N LEU A 8 5.00 15.36 -13.57
CA LEU A 8 3.88 16.27 -13.29
C LEU A 8 2.74 16.08 -14.30
N ILE A 9 3.04 15.92 -15.59
CA ILE A 9 2.04 15.62 -16.62
C ILE A 9 1.34 14.31 -16.31
N GLY A 10 2.07 13.25 -15.94
CA GLY A 10 1.51 11.94 -15.55
C GLY A 10 0.58 12.04 -14.35
N PHE A 11 0.99 12.78 -13.34
CA PHE A 11 0.19 13.07 -12.15
C PHE A 11 -1.11 13.80 -12.48
N VAL A 12 -1.04 14.88 -13.26
CA VAL A 12 -2.22 15.68 -13.66
C VAL A 12 -3.15 14.89 -14.58
N LEU A 13 -2.60 14.12 -15.52
CA LEU A 13 -3.37 13.23 -16.40
C LEU A 13 -4.14 12.19 -15.60
N ALA A 14 -3.49 11.56 -14.62
CA ALA A 14 -4.11 10.55 -13.75
C ALA A 14 -5.23 11.16 -12.88
N ILE A 15 -5.02 12.34 -12.30
CA ILE A 15 -6.07 13.08 -11.58
C ILE A 15 -7.28 13.34 -12.50
N SER A 16 -7.04 13.84 -13.69
CA SER A 16 -8.09 14.21 -14.63
C SER A 16 -8.93 13.01 -15.04
N LEU A 17 -8.27 11.90 -15.38
CA LEU A 17 -8.95 10.66 -15.75
C LEU A 17 -9.73 10.06 -14.55
N ALA A 18 -9.13 9.95 -13.40
CA ALA A 18 -9.77 9.40 -12.21
C ALA A 18 -11.00 10.27 -11.79
N ARG A 19 -10.89 11.60 -11.92
CA ARG A 19 -12.00 12.53 -11.63
C ARG A 19 -13.19 12.35 -12.58
N ILE A 20 -12.96 11.86 -13.78
CA ILE A 20 -14.03 11.52 -14.75
C ILE A 20 -14.56 10.12 -14.48
N ILE A 21 -13.68 9.14 -14.26
CA ILE A 21 -14.03 7.72 -14.17
C ILE A 21 -14.79 7.39 -12.88
N ILE A 22 -14.35 7.90 -11.72
CA ILE A 22 -14.94 7.56 -10.41
C ILE A 22 -16.44 7.92 -10.32
N PRO A 23 -16.90 9.12 -10.70
CA PRO A 23 -18.34 9.41 -10.71
C PRO A 23 -19.16 8.48 -11.61
N ASN A 24 -18.59 8.09 -12.76
CA ASN A 24 -19.26 7.16 -13.67
C ASN A 24 -19.38 5.75 -13.05
N ILE A 25 -18.34 5.27 -12.34
CA ILE A 25 -18.41 4.02 -11.59
C ILE A 25 -19.52 4.09 -10.52
N ILE A 26 -19.63 5.20 -9.79
CA ILE A 26 -20.67 5.39 -8.79
C ILE A 26 -22.08 5.32 -9.44
N ILE A 27 -22.27 5.96 -10.60
CA ILE A 27 -23.54 5.94 -11.34
C ILE A 27 -23.87 4.52 -11.83
N ILE A 28 -22.89 3.80 -12.42
CA ILE A 28 -23.06 2.43 -12.90
C ILE A 28 -23.42 1.50 -11.74
N SER A 29 -22.68 1.59 -10.64
CA SER A 29 -22.92 0.77 -9.44
C SER A 29 -24.35 0.97 -8.91
N ARG A 30 -24.85 2.20 -8.93
CA ARG A 30 -26.22 2.51 -8.52
C ARG A 30 -27.26 1.88 -9.45
N ARG A 31 -27.07 2.06 -10.76
CA ARG A 31 -28.02 1.52 -11.76
C ARG A 31 -28.08 0.00 -11.76
N LYS A 32 -26.97 -0.66 -11.39
CA LYS A 32 -26.86 -2.12 -11.39
C LYS A 32 -27.03 -2.75 -10.01
N GLY A 33 -27.23 -1.96 -8.95
CA GLY A 33 -27.39 -2.47 -7.58
C GLY A 33 -26.13 -3.09 -7.00
N LEU A 34 -24.94 -2.70 -7.48
CA LEU A 34 -23.64 -3.24 -7.05
C LEU A 34 -23.16 -2.52 -5.78
N PHE A 35 -23.73 -2.89 -4.64
CA PHE A 35 -23.45 -2.26 -3.35
C PHE A 35 -23.00 -3.26 -2.31
N ASP A 36 -22.16 -2.79 -1.40
CA ASP A 36 -21.92 -3.42 -0.12
C ASP A 36 -23.10 -3.13 0.82
N LEU A 37 -23.80 -4.17 1.19
CA LEU A 37 -24.94 -4.05 2.12
C LEU A 37 -24.43 -3.96 3.56
N PRO A 38 -25.05 -3.11 4.39
CA PRO A 38 -24.75 -3.04 5.81
C PRO A 38 -25.01 -4.40 6.47
N ASP A 39 -24.04 -4.86 7.26
CA ASP A 39 -24.23 -5.98 8.19
C ASP A 39 -23.81 -5.56 9.60
N GLY A 40 -24.17 -6.33 10.65
CA GLY A 40 -23.89 -5.99 12.05
C GLY A 40 -22.39 -5.86 12.42
N ARG A 41 -21.48 -6.17 11.50
CA ARG A 41 -20.02 -6.05 11.69
C ARG A 41 -19.44 -4.78 11.05
N LYS A 42 -20.19 -4.12 10.15
CA LYS A 42 -19.71 -2.98 9.35
C LYS A 42 -20.03 -1.65 10.01
N VAL A 43 -19.19 -0.66 9.78
CA VAL A 43 -19.34 0.67 10.35
C VAL A 43 -20.39 1.50 9.60
N HIS A 44 -20.62 1.22 8.32
CA HIS A 44 -21.56 1.97 7.49
C HIS A 44 -23.01 1.43 7.63
N ARG A 45 -23.97 2.36 7.58
CA ARG A 45 -25.40 2.07 7.74
C ARG A 45 -26.17 2.13 6.42
N ARG A 46 -25.54 2.44 5.29
CA ARG A 46 -26.15 2.59 3.96
C ARG A 46 -25.38 1.78 2.92
N PRO A 47 -26.04 1.35 1.83
CA PRO A 47 -25.39 0.69 0.72
C PRO A 47 -24.34 1.61 0.06
N ILE A 48 -23.09 1.17 -0.07
CA ILE A 48 -21.99 1.91 -0.70
C ILE A 48 -21.33 0.98 -1.72
N SER A 49 -20.95 1.51 -2.88
CA SER A 49 -20.23 0.74 -3.90
C SER A 49 -18.81 0.41 -3.45
N ARG A 50 -18.36 -0.82 -3.69
CA ARG A 50 -16.98 -1.30 -3.47
C ARG A 50 -16.09 -1.18 -4.69
N LEU A 51 -16.59 -0.67 -5.82
CA LEU A 51 -15.91 -0.70 -7.10
C LEU A 51 -14.96 0.50 -7.33
N GLY A 52 -14.56 1.23 -6.28
CA GLY A 52 -13.67 2.39 -6.41
C GLY A 52 -12.30 2.05 -6.99
N GLY A 53 -11.75 0.91 -6.61
CA GLY A 53 -10.46 0.42 -7.10
C GLY A 53 -10.45 0.01 -8.58
N VAL A 54 -11.60 -0.18 -9.19
CA VAL A 54 -11.68 -0.52 -10.62
C VAL A 54 -11.07 0.56 -11.53
N CYS A 55 -11.05 1.81 -11.08
CA CYS A 55 -10.39 2.88 -11.85
C CYS A 55 -8.86 2.88 -11.72
N PHE A 56 -8.26 2.21 -10.71
CA PHE A 56 -6.84 2.38 -10.40
C PHE A 56 -5.95 1.83 -11.51
N PHE A 57 -5.97 0.52 -11.71
CA PHE A 57 -5.08 -0.12 -12.68
C PHE A 57 -5.24 0.42 -14.11
N PRO A 58 -6.45 0.53 -14.70
CA PRO A 58 -6.59 1.03 -16.06
C PRO A 58 -6.10 2.47 -16.23
N THR A 59 -6.32 3.33 -15.24
CA THR A 59 -5.88 4.73 -15.30
C THR A 59 -4.35 4.83 -15.18
N ILE A 60 -3.75 4.09 -14.26
CA ILE A 60 -2.29 4.04 -14.07
C ILE A 60 -1.65 3.47 -15.33
N LEU A 61 -2.14 2.32 -15.82
CA LEU A 61 -1.65 1.67 -17.02
C LEU A 61 -1.66 2.63 -18.21
N PHE A 62 -2.81 3.26 -18.47
CA PHE A 62 -2.93 4.21 -19.57
C PHE A 62 -1.96 5.38 -19.42
N ALA A 63 -1.94 6.05 -18.27
CA ALA A 63 -1.13 7.24 -18.09
C ALA A 63 0.39 6.95 -18.21
N VAL A 64 0.87 5.86 -17.58
CA VAL A 64 2.28 5.48 -17.62
C VAL A 64 2.69 5.05 -19.03
N THR A 65 1.94 4.11 -19.65
CA THR A 65 2.30 3.58 -20.97
C THR A 65 2.19 4.63 -22.07
N PHE A 66 1.17 5.50 -22.00
CA PHE A 66 0.98 6.60 -22.94
C PHE A 66 2.15 7.59 -22.90
N LEU A 67 2.56 8.01 -21.68
CA LEU A 67 3.69 8.94 -21.53
C LEU A 67 5.02 8.30 -21.92
N VAL A 68 5.25 7.05 -21.53
CA VAL A 68 6.44 6.30 -21.94
C VAL A 68 6.53 6.20 -23.46
N ALA A 69 5.43 5.87 -24.14
CA ALA A 69 5.38 5.81 -25.59
C ALA A 69 5.62 7.16 -26.27
N LEU A 70 5.02 8.24 -25.74
CA LEU A 70 5.24 9.60 -26.26
C LEU A 70 6.68 10.04 -26.09
N CYS A 71 7.28 9.85 -24.93
CA CYS A 71 8.67 10.19 -24.66
C CYS A 71 9.61 9.41 -25.59
N LYS A 72 9.32 8.12 -25.79
CA LYS A 72 10.07 7.30 -26.73
C LYS A 72 9.98 7.85 -28.16
N LYS A 73 8.79 8.20 -28.64
CA LYS A 73 8.57 8.74 -29.97
C LYS A 73 9.23 10.11 -30.15
N ALA A 74 9.29 10.93 -29.09
CA ALA A 74 9.92 12.24 -29.10
C ALA A 74 11.45 12.20 -29.00
N GLY A 75 12.06 11.02 -28.86
CA GLY A 75 13.51 10.88 -28.73
C GLY A 75 14.04 11.21 -27.33
N TRP A 76 13.17 11.29 -26.33
CA TRP A 76 13.53 11.58 -24.93
C TRP A 76 13.92 10.30 -24.19
N PHE A 77 14.96 9.58 -24.68
CA PHE A 77 15.30 8.21 -24.34
C PHE A 77 16.14 8.01 -23.07
N PHE A 78 16.70 9.07 -22.55
CA PHE A 78 17.78 9.00 -21.56
C PHE A 78 17.37 8.49 -20.18
N TRP A 79 16.13 8.07 -19.97
CA TRP A 79 15.60 7.67 -18.68
C TRP A 79 14.96 6.27 -18.62
N MET A 80 15.04 5.54 -19.72
CA MET A 80 14.64 4.12 -19.76
C MET A 80 15.79 3.27 -20.29
N ASP A 81 16.32 2.41 -19.43
CA ASP A 81 17.13 1.30 -19.88
C ASP A 81 16.21 0.25 -20.51
N GLY A 82 16.29 0.07 -21.82
CA GLY A 82 15.48 -0.86 -22.57
C GLY A 82 15.74 -2.33 -22.23
N THR A 83 16.84 -2.63 -21.56
CA THR A 83 17.23 -4.01 -21.23
C THR A 83 16.64 -4.49 -19.92
N THR A 84 16.46 -3.61 -18.93
CA THR A 84 15.98 -3.98 -17.60
C THR A 84 14.63 -3.37 -17.25
N GLN A 85 14.47 -2.07 -17.38
CA GLN A 85 13.27 -1.36 -16.91
C GLN A 85 12.00 -1.66 -17.73
N PHE A 86 12.16 -1.92 -19.03
CA PHE A 86 11.02 -2.25 -19.89
C PHE A 86 10.42 -3.62 -19.56
N PRO A 87 11.20 -4.73 -19.44
CA PRO A 87 10.68 -6.00 -18.94
C PRO A 87 10.04 -5.90 -17.56
N GLU A 88 10.62 -5.14 -16.64
CA GLU A 88 10.05 -4.90 -15.30
C GLU A 88 8.66 -4.28 -15.37
N LEU A 89 8.47 -3.25 -16.21
CA LEU A 89 7.17 -2.61 -16.41
C LEU A 89 6.14 -3.58 -17.02
N LEU A 90 6.53 -4.37 -18.02
CA LEU A 90 5.63 -5.35 -18.65
C LEU A 90 5.19 -6.44 -17.67
N LEU A 91 6.12 -6.97 -16.87
CA LEU A 91 5.81 -8.00 -15.88
C LEU A 91 5.01 -7.43 -14.69
N LEU A 92 5.26 -6.18 -14.30
CA LEU A 92 4.40 -5.46 -13.35
C LEU A 92 2.96 -5.37 -13.90
N CYS A 93 2.78 -4.95 -15.15
CA CYS A 93 1.47 -4.87 -15.79
C CYS A 93 0.78 -6.25 -15.88
N SER A 94 1.54 -7.31 -16.16
CA SER A 94 1.01 -8.68 -16.19
C SER A 94 0.50 -9.12 -14.81
N GLY A 95 1.27 -8.91 -13.75
CA GLY A 95 0.86 -9.21 -12.38
C GLY A 95 -0.34 -8.36 -11.94
N LEU A 96 -0.34 -7.07 -12.25
CA LEU A 96 -1.48 -6.17 -11.99
C LEU A 96 -2.74 -6.62 -12.71
N THR A 97 -2.64 -7.11 -13.95
CA THR A 97 -3.79 -7.64 -14.70
C THR A 97 -4.42 -8.83 -13.98
N LEU A 98 -3.61 -9.78 -13.50
CA LEU A 98 -4.11 -10.93 -12.74
C LEU A 98 -4.83 -10.50 -11.46
N LEU A 99 -4.22 -9.57 -10.69
CA LEU A 99 -4.80 -9.07 -9.45
C LEU A 99 -6.06 -8.22 -9.70
N PHE A 100 -6.10 -7.47 -10.77
CA PHE A 100 -7.27 -6.69 -11.18
C PHE A 100 -8.45 -7.59 -11.50
N ILE A 101 -8.24 -8.67 -12.28
CA ILE A 101 -9.30 -9.63 -12.63
C ILE A 101 -9.84 -10.32 -11.37
N VAL A 102 -8.95 -10.84 -10.51
CA VAL A 102 -9.40 -11.53 -9.29
C VAL A 102 -10.03 -10.56 -8.29
N GLY A 103 -9.53 -9.32 -8.21
CA GLY A 103 -10.10 -8.29 -7.35
C GLY A 103 -11.52 -7.90 -7.78
N ILE A 104 -11.76 -7.70 -9.08
CA ILE A 104 -13.13 -7.44 -9.60
C ILE A 104 -14.04 -8.64 -9.30
N ALA A 105 -13.58 -9.85 -9.53
CA ALA A 105 -14.36 -11.05 -9.24
C ALA A 105 -14.71 -11.13 -7.75
N ASP A 106 -13.79 -10.78 -6.86
CA ASP A 106 -14.01 -10.77 -5.42
C ASP A 106 -15.02 -9.67 -5.01
N ASP A 107 -14.88 -8.46 -5.55
CA ASP A 107 -15.78 -7.34 -5.27
C ASP A 107 -17.22 -7.57 -5.77
N LEU A 108 -17.41 -8.36 -6.84
CA LEU A 108 -18.72 -8.61 -7.45
C LEU A 108 -19.43 -9.86 -6.90
N VAL A 109 -18.69 -10.97 -6.74
CA VAL A 109 -19.29 -12.29 -6.45
C VAL A 109 -18.66 -12.98 -5.22
N GLY A 110 -17.55 -12.43 -4.72
CA GLY A 110 -16.74 -13.06 -3.67
C GLY A 110 -15.91 -14.23 -4.19
N VAL A 111 -14.62 -14.22 -3.87
CA VAL A 111 -13.67 -15.27 -4.26
C VAL A 111 -13.18 -16.01 -3.01
N ARG A 112 -13.05 -17.32 -3.09
CA ARG A 112 -12.50 -18.12 -1.99
C ARG A 112 -11.05 -17.68 -1.71
N TRP A 113 -10.70 -17.51 -0.44
CA TRP A 113 -9.38 -17.03 -0.03
C TRP A 113 -8.20 -17.83 -0.65
N ARG A 114 -8.36 -19.15 -0.84
CA ARG A 114 -7.33 -20.01 -1.46
C ARG A 114 -7.07 -19.63 -2.92
N GLN A 115 -8.12 -19.38 -3.69
CA GLN A 115 -8.00 -18.96 -5.09
C GLN A 115 -7.34 -17.59 -5.21
N LYS A 116 -7.77 -16.64 -4.38
CA LYS A 116 -7.19 -15.31 -4.28
C LYS A 116 -5.69 -15.37 -3.95
N PHE A 117 -5.32 -16.19 -2.96
CA PHE A 117 -3.94 -16.36 -2.53
C PHE A 117 -3.07 -16.98 -3.64
N LEU A 118 -3.58 -17.97 -4.35
CA LEU A 118 -2.89 -18.61 -5.48
C LEU A 118 -2.60 -17.60 -6.61
N VAL A 119 -3.58 -16.78 -6.98
CA VAL A 119 -3.39 -15.72 -7.99
C VAL A 119 -2.37 -14.69 -7.52
N GLN A 120 -2.36 -14.33 -6.24
CA GLN A 120 -1.35 -13.44 -5.66
C GLN A 120 0.07 -14.02 -5.76
N ILE A 121 0.25 -15.33 -5.53
CA ILE A 121 1.54 -16.01 -5.69
C ILE A 121 2.00 -15.95 -7.15
N PHE A 122 1.11 -16.25 -8.11
CA PHE A 122 1.44 -16.16 -9.55
C PHE A 122 1.79 -14.72 -9.95
N ALA A 123 1.04 -13.72 -9.49
CA ALA A 123 1.36 -12.32 -9.74
C ALA A 123 2.72 -11.95 -9.11
N ALA A 124 2.98 -12.37 -7.88
CA ALA A 124 4.24 -12.10 -7.19
C ALA A 124 5.46 -12.73 -7.90
N ALA A 125 5.28 -13.88 -8.56
CA ALA A 125 6.33 -14.53 -9.33
C ALA A 125 6.79 -13.69 -10.54
N MET A 126 5.99 -12.71 -11.01
CA MET A 126 6.40 -11.79 -12.08
C MET A 126 7.62 -10.94 -11.68
N PHE A 127 7.81 -10.66 -10.39
CA PHE A 127 8.96 -9.85 -9.94
C PHE A 127 10.29 -10.59 -10.11
N PRO A 128 10.48 -11.81 -9.59
CA PRO A 128 11.70 -12.55 -9.86
C PRO A 128 11.93 -12.86 -11.35
N LEU A 129 10.86 -13.05 -12.14
CA LEU A 129 10.98 -13.19 -13.60
C LEU A 129 11.52 -11.92 -14.26
N ALA A 130 11.27 -10.75 -13.68
CA ALA A 130 11.86 -9.48 -14.08
C ALA A 130 13.26 -9.25 -13.49
N GLY A 131 13.82 -10.22 -12.76
CA GLY A 131 15.08 -10.05 -12.02
C GLY A 131 14.96 -9.29 -10.70
N LEU A 132 13.73 -9.01 -10.24
CA LEU A 132 13.48 -8.23 -9.03
C LEU A 132 13.28 -9.16 -7.83
N TYR A 133 14.23 -9.14 -6.92
CA TYR A 133 14.14 -9.87 -5.64
C TYR A 133 15.02 -9.22 -4.58
N VAL A 134 14.71 -9.42 -3.32
CA VAL A 134 15.55 -8.96 -2.21
C VAL A 134 16.85 -9.74 -2.22
N ASN A 135 17.95 -9.08 -2.54
CA ASN A 135 19.26 -9.69 -2.71
C ASN A 135 20.29 -9.25 -1.67
N ASP A 136 19.95 -8.28 -0.83
CA ASP A 136 20.84 -7.78 0.22
C ASP A 136 20.04 -7.31 1.44
N PHE A 137 20.54 -7.60 2.64
CA PHE A 137 19.99 -7.08 3.91
C PHE A 137 20.84 -5.95 4.48
N TYR A 138 21.90 -5.56 3.78
CA TYR A 138 22.74 -4.41 4.15
C TYR A 138 23.28 -4.48 5.59
N GLY A 139 23.69 -5.68 6.01
CA GLY A 139 24.22 -5.92 7.35
C GLY A 139 23.19 -6.04 8.46
N MET A 140 21.89 -5.88 8.16
CA MET A 140 20.84 -6.06 9.16
C MET A 140 20.87 -7.50 9.70
N PHE A 141 20.93 -7.65 11.03
CA PHE A 141 21.17 -8.91 11.75
C PHE A 141 22.47 -9.63 11.32
N GLY A 142 23.49 -8.91 10.83
CA GLY A 142 24.72 -9.49 10.30
C GLY A 142 24.59 -10.17 8.95
N ILE A 143 23.42 -10.04 8.28
CA ILE A 143 23.15 -10.62 6.98
C ILE A 143 23.40 -9.53 5.91
N TYR A 144 24.22 -9.87 4.93
CA TYR A 144 24.50 -9.05 3.76
C TYR A 144 23.83 -9.67 2.53
N SER A 145 24.58 -10.04 1.53
CA SER A 145 24.05 -10.63 0.30
C SER A 145 23.27 -11.92 0.54
N ILE A 146 22.17 -12.07 -0.17
CA ILE A 146 21.31 -13.26 -0.10
C ILE A 146 21.35 -13.98 -1.45
N SER A 147 21.52 -15.30 -1.38
CA SER A 147 21.42 -16.16 -2.55
C SER A 147 20.08 -16.03 -3.26
N VAL A 148 20.07 -16.11 -4.59
CA VAL A 148 18.85 -16.12 -5.40
C VAL A 148 17.85 -17.19 -4.97
N TYR A 149 18.34 -18.35 -4.50
CA TYR A 149 17.50 -19.45 -4.02
C TYR A 149 16.70 -19.12 -2.76
N ILE A 150 17.17 -18.16 -1.95
CA ILE A 150 16.49 -17.66 -0.74
C ILE A 150 15.75 -16.36 -1.10
N GLY A 151 16.40 -15.46 -1.83
CA GLY A 151 15.84 -14.14 -2.15
C GLY A 151 14.56 -14.20 -2.99
N VAL A 152 14.48 -15.12 -3.94
CA VAL A 152 13.29 -15.28 -4.80
C VAL A 152 12.06 -15.74 -4.00
N PRO A 153 12.09 -16.86 -3.25
CA PRO A 153 10.95 -17.27 -2.41
C PRO A 153 10.58 -16.21 -1.36
N LEU A 154 11.58 -15.59 -0.73
CA LEU A 154 11.36 -14.50 0.22
C LEU A 154 10.63 -13.32 -0.41
N SER A 155 11.02 -12.92 -1.62
CA SER A 155 10.38 -11.82 -2.34
C SER A 155 8.93 -12.13 -2.70
N ILE A 156 8.64 -13.35 -3.18
CA ILE A 156 7.27 -13.78 -3.44
C ILE A 156 6.43 -13.71 -2.16
N LEU A 157 6.97 -14.21 -1.04
CA LEU A 157 6.29 -14.15 0.25
C LEU A 157 6.03 -12.72 0.69
N LEU A 158 7.02 -11.82 0.56
CA LEU A 158 6.90 -10.41 0.90
C LEU A 158 5.86 -9.68 0.05
N VAL A 159 5.83 -9.92 -1.26
CA VAL A 159 4.82 -9.33 -2.16
C VAL A 159 3.42 -9.75 -1.74
N VAL A 160 3.20 -11.04 -1.51
CA VAL A 160 1.90 -11.55 -1.05
C VAL A 160 1.55 -10.97 0.32
N PHE A 161 2.51 -10.91 1.25
CA PHE A 161 2.32 -10.35 2.58
C PHE A 161 1.95 -8.86 2.54
N ILE A 162 2.71 -8.02 1.82
CA ILE A 162 2.44 -6.58 1.70
C ILE A 162 1.09 -6.35 1.02
N THR A 163 0.79 -7.08 -0.06
CA THR A 163 -0.49 -6.98 -0.77
C THR A 163 -1.67 -7.26 0.16
N ASN A 164 -1.57 -8.30 0.99
CA ASN A 164 -2.60 -8.59 1.98
C ASN A 164 -2.59 -7.60 3.15
N ALA A 165 -1.44 -7.05 3.56
CA ALA A 165 -1.38 -6.05 4.61
C ALA A 165 -2.12 -4.76 4.22
N ILE A 166 -1.97 -4.31 2.97
CA ILE A 166 -2.72 -3.15 2.44
C ILE A 166 -4.23 -3.46 2.33
N ASN A 167 -4.60 -4.69 1.95
CA ASN A 167 -6.00 -5.09 1.92
C ASN A 167 -6.62 -5.15 3.34
N LEU A 168 -5.90 -5.68 4.32
CA LEU A 168 -6.40 -5.82 5.70
C LEU A 168 -6.46 -4.48 6.46
N ILE A 169 -5.63 -3.50 6.12
CA ILE A 169 -5.64 -2.18 6.76
C ILE A 169 -6.79 -1.30 6.24
N ASP A 170 -7.44 -1.65 5.12
CA ASP A 170 -8.57 -0.92 4.52
C ASP A 170 -9.88 -1.10 5.33
N GLY A 171 -9.81 -0.83 6.63
CA GLY A 171 -10.94 -1.00 7.56
C GLY A 171 -11.72 0.29 7.88
N ILE A 172 -11.19 1.44 7.54
CA ILE A 172 -11.86 2.76 7.70
C ILE A 172 -11.55 3.67 6.51
N ASP A 173 -12.48 4.57 6.23
CA ASP A 173 -12.38 5.52 5.11
C ASP A 173 -11.03 6.26 5.10
N GLY A 174 -10.37 6.25 3.96
CA GLY A 174 -9.13 6.98 3.71
C GLY A 174 -7.86 6.35 4.29
N LEU A 175 -7.95 5.27 5.08
CA LEU A 175 -6.77 4.74 5.75
C LEU A 175 -5.80 4.07 4.77
N ALA A 176 -6.25 3.08 4.02
CA ALA A 176 -5.38 2.39 3.06
C ALA A 176 -4.90 3.32 1.94
N SER A 177 -5.80 4.13 1.37
CA SER A 177 -5.42 5.12 0.34
C SER A 177 -4.48 6.19 0.87
N GLY A 178 -4.69 6.68 2.09
CA GLY A 178 -3.82 7.67 2.73
C GLY A 178 -2.42 7.11 3.02
N LEU A 179 -2.33 5.91 3.60
CA LEU A 179 -1.05 5.22 3.82
C LEU A 179 -0.31 4.97 2.50
N SER A 180 -1.04 4.57 1.46
CA SER A 180 -0.47 4.39 0.12
C SER A 180 0.03 5.71 -0.47
N ILE A 181 -0.69 6.83 -0.30
CA ILE A 181 -0.24 8.15 -0.75
C ILE A 181 1.06 8.55 -0.04
N VAL A 182 1.14 8.37 1.30
CA VAL A 182 2.36 8.66 2.07
C VAL A 182 3.52 7.81 1.55
N ALA A 183 3.33 6.51 1.40
CA ALA A 183 4.38 5.61 0.91
C ALA A 183 4.83 5.96 -0.51
N LEU A 184 3.89 6.18 -1.43
CA LEU A 184 4.18 6.55 -2.82
C LEU A 184 4.88 7.91 -2.92
N PHE A 185 4.52 8.87 -2.07
CA PHE A 185 5.19 10.16 -2.02
C PHE A 185 6.66 10.01 -1.60
N VAL A 186 6.93 9.21 -0.58
CA VAL A 186 8.31 8.91 -0.16
C VAL A 186 9.06 8.19 -1.27
N TYR A 187 8.54 7.10 -1.82
CA TYR A 187 9.18 6.38 -2.93
C TYR A 187 9.41 7.27 -4.16
N GLY A 188 8.40 8.04 -4.55
CA GLY A 188 8.51 8.94 -5.70
C GLY A 188 9.69 9.90 -5.56
N ASN A 189 9.88 10.50 -4.38
CA ASN A 189 11.01 11.39 -4.11
C ASN A 189 12.34 10.64 -4.02
N LEU A 190 12.38 9.47 -3.39
CA LEU A 190 13.58 8.63 -3.33
C LEU A 190 14.03 8.19 -4.73
N PHE A 191 13.11 7.84 -5.62
CA PHE A 191 13.43 7.50 -7.01
C PHE A 191 13.85 8.72 -7.84
N ILE A 192 13.26 9.91 -7.61
CA ILE A 192 13.76 11.16 -8.22
C ILE A 192 15.22 11.40 -7.82
N TYR A 193 15.52 11.30 -6.53
CA TYR A 193 16.86 11.53 -6.01
C TYR A 193 17.89 10.57 -6.62
N ASN A 194 17.50 9.30 -6.85
CA ASN A 194 18.35 8.29 -7.46
C ASN A 194 18.33 8.29 -9.00
N GLY A 195 17.66 9.24 -9.67
CA GLY A 195 17.57 9.29 -11.13
C GLY A 195 16.72 8.20 -11.78
N LEU A 196 15.91 7.49 -10.98
CA LEU A 196 15.07 6.36 -11.42
C LEU A 196 13.66 6.86 -11.80
N TRP A 197 13.60 7.64 -12.87
CA TRP A 197 12.44 8.45 -13.27
C TRP A 197 11.18 7.65 -13.57
N LEU A 198 11.30 6.45 -14.15
CA LEU A 198 10.17 5.58 -14.48
C LEU A 198 9.37 5.17 -13.22
N TYR A 199 10.09 4.81 -12.16
CA TYR A 199 9.43 4.39 -10.91
C TYR A 199 8.85 5.59 -10.16
N SER A 200 9.47 6.74 -10.29
CA SER A 200 8.89 8.00 -9.80
C SER A 200 7.62 8.37 -10.57
N LEU A 201 7.62 8.24 -11.91
CA LEU A 201 6.43 8.44 -12.73
C LEU A 201 5.30 7.50 -12.28
N LEU A 202 5.59 6.21 -12.07
CA LEU A 202 4.62 5.24 -11.57
C LEU A 202 4.06 5.67 -10.21
N ALA A 203 4.92 6.07 -9.27
CA ALA A 203 4.51 6.49 -7.93
C ALA A 203 3.59 7.72 -7.97
N PHE A 204 4.01 8.79 -8.65
CA PHE A 204 3.21 10.03 -8.72
C PHE A 204 1.94 9.87 -9.56
N THR A 205 1.96 9.08 -10.63
CA THR A 205 0.75 8.74 -11.39
C THR A 205 -0.26 7.99 -10.51
N THR A 206 0.22 7.05 -9.69
CA THR A 206 -0.63 6.33 -8.73
C THR A 206 -1.21 7.28 -7.69
N ILE A 207 -0.44 8.22 -7.13
CA ILE A 207 -0.96 9.29 -6.25
C ILE A 207 -2.04 10.09 -6.98
N GLY A 208 -1.83 10.42 -8.26
CA GLY A 208 -2.80 11.15 -9.08
C GLY A 208 -4.17 10.47 -9.14
N VAL A 209 -4.20 9.14 -9.24
CA VAL A 209 -5.45 8.36 -9.19
C VAL A 209 -6.05 8.35 -7.78
N LEU A 210 -5.20 8.24 -6.76
CA LEU A 210 -5.65 8.12 -5.37
C LEU A 210 -6.26 9.41 -4.81
N LEU A 211 -5.85 10.59 -5.25
CA LEU A 211 -6.36 11.84 -4.71
C LEU A 211 -7.87 12.04 -4.97
N PRO A 212 -8.40 11.89 -6.22
CA PRO A 212 -9.83 11.91 -6.44
C PRO A 212 -10.57 10.79 -5.73
N PHE A 213 -10.01 9.56 -5.69
CA PHE A 213 -10.58 8.45 -4.94
C PHE A 213 -10.70 8.80 -3.46
N PHE A 214 -9.64 9.27 -2.82
CA PHE A 214 -9.61 9.69 -1.41
C PHE A 214 -10.68 10.72 -1.11
N TYR A 215 -10.88 11.69 -2.02
CA TYR A 215 -11.95 12.69 -1.88
C TYR A 215 -13.33 12.04 -1.79
N TYR A 216 -13.68 11.16 -2.73
CA TYR A 216 -14.99 10.48 -2.72
C TYR A 216 -15.13 9.46 -1.58
N ASN A 217 -14.05 8.84 -1.15
CA ASN A 217 -14.05 7.88 -0.06
C ASN A 217 -14.24 8.56 1.31
N VAL A 218 -13.47 9.62 1.61
CA VAL A 218 -13.46 10.29 2.92
C VAL A 218 -14.55 11.36 3.06
N PHE A 219 -14.75 12.16 2.00
CA PHE A 219 -15.67 13.31 2.03
C PHE A 219 -16.97 13.05 1.27
N GLY A 220 -17.07 11.94 0.54
CA GLY A 220 -18.27 11.54 -0.17
C GLY A 220 -19.43 11.33 0.80
N GLN A 221 -20.61 11.87 0.42
CA GLN A 221 -21.83 11.75 1.21
C GLN A 221 -22.61 10.50 0.77
N ALA A 222 -22.70 9.49 1.63
CA ALA A 222 -23.46 8.26 1.36
C ALA A 222 -24.95 8.57 1.10
N GLU A 223 -25.50 9.60 1.76
CA GLU A 223 -26.87 10.07 1.59
C GLU A 223 -27.18 10.57 0.20
N ARG A 224 -26.24 11.26 -0.39
CA ARG A 224 -26.31 11.72 -1.78
C ARG A 224 -25.76 10.69 -2.76
N GLY A 225 -25.31 9.51 -2.23
CA GLY A 225 -24.68 8.44 -2.95
C GLY A 225 -23.44 8.88 -3.73
N LYS A 226 -22.68 9.76 -3.18
CA LYS A 226 -21.38 10.22 -3.70
C LYS A 226 -20.21 9.60 -2.96
N LYS A 227 -20.44 8.49 -2.24
CA LYS A 227 -19.42 7.76 -1.50
C LYS A 227 -19.07 6.48 -2.22
N ILE A 228 -17.78 6.09 -2.16
CA ILE A 228 -17.28 4.87 -2.78
C ILE A 228 -16.22 4.23 -1.86
N PHE A 229 -16.19 2.90 -1.80
CA PHE A 229 -15.15 2.13 -1.14
C PHE A 229 -14.13 1.63 -2.16
N MET A 230 -12.92 1.33 -1.68
CA MET A 230 -11.81 0.88 -2.50
C MET A 230 -12.07 -0.49 -3.12
N GLY A 231 -12.57 -1.41 -2.31
CA GLY A 231 -12.73 -2.82 -2.66
C GLY A 231 -11.41 -3.56 -2.76
N ASP A 232 -11.51 -4.86 -3.00
CA ASP A 232 -10.37 -5.74 -3.13
C ASP A 232 -9.57 -5.44 -4.41
N THR A 233 -10.24 -5.05 -5.49
CA THR A 233 -9.59 -4.59 -6.73
C THR A 233 -8.59 -3.47 -6.46
N GLY A 234 -8.97 -2.48 -5.65
CA GLY A 234 -8.11 -1.34 -5.36
C GLY A 234 -6.97 -1.66 -4.40
N SER A 235 -7.28 -2.33 -3.30
CA SER A 235 -6.28 -2.64 -2.26
C SER A 235 -5.23 -3.63 -2.75
N LEU A 236 -5.60 -4.65 -3.55
CA LEU A 236 -4.65 -5.57 -4.19
C LEU A 236 -3.75 -4.84 -5.20
N THR A 237 -4.32 -3.96 -6.02
CA THR A 237 -3.56 -3.13 -6.98
C THR A 237 -2.52 -2.28 -6.24
N LEU A 238 -2.91 -1.58 -5.18
CA LEU A 238 -2.01 -0.72 -4.41
C LEU A 238 -0.93 -1.52 -3.69
N GLY A 239 -1.32 -2.61 -3.02
CA GLY A 239 -0.37 -3.46 -2.32
C GLY A 239 0.70 -4.03 -3.25
N PHE A 240 0.32 -4.40 -4.46
CA PHE A 240 1.25 -4.93 -5.47
C PHE A 240 2.20 -3.85 -6.02
N ILE A 241 1.69 -2.64 -6.32
CA ILE A 241 2.53 -1.50 -6.75
C ILE A 241 3.51 -1.11 -5.64
N LEU A 242 3.05 -1.03 -4.40
CA LEU A 242 3.90 -0.73 -3.25
C LEU A 242 4.97 -1.80 -3.05
N SER A 243 4.61 -3.09 -3.17
CA SER A 243 5.57 -4.20 -3.11
C SER A 243 6.63 -4.10 -4.20
N PHE A 244 6.23 -3.75 -5.42
CA PHE A 244 7.13 -3.55 -6.55
C PHE A 244 8.15 -2.44 -6.25
N LEU A 245 7.69 -1.28 -5.82
CA LEU A 245 8.55 -0.14 -5.50
C LEU A 245 9.47 -0.45 -4.30
N THR A 246 8.95 -1.18 -3.30
CA THR A 246 9.73 -1.64 -2.15
C THR A 246 10.89 -2.53 -2.59
N ILE A 247 10.61 -3.61 -3.33
CA ILE A 247 11.64 -4.55 -3.77
C ILE A 247 12.64 -3.85 -4.70
N LYS A 248 12.14 -3.03 -5.63
CA LYS A 248 13.02 -2.27 -6.52
C LYS A 248 13.99 -1.38 -5.76
N TYR A 249 13.53 -0.72 -4.70
CA TYR A 249 14.38 0.16 -3.90
C TYR A 249 15.37 -0.63 -3.03
N THR A 250 15.03 -1.84 -2.58
CA THR A 250 15.93 -2.68 -1.78
C THR A 250 17.04 -3.37 -2.55
N MET A 251 16.96 -3.40 -3.88
CA MET A 251 17.95 -4.11 -4.69
C MET A 251 19.29 -3.37 -4.75
N ASN A 252 20.36 -4.05 -4.38
CA ASN A 252 21.72 -3.52 -4.36
C ASN A 252 22.20 -2.97 -5.72
N GLN A 253 21.82 -3.60 -6.82
CA GLN A 253 22.26 -3.23 -8.19
C GLN A 253 21.71 -1.90 -8.69
N TYR A 254 20.69 -1.33 -8.06
CA TYR A 254 19.93 -0.17 -8.55
C TYR A 254 19.91 1.01 -7.59
N VAL A 255 20.46 0.85 -6.40
CA VAL A 255 20.64 1.97 -5.45
C VAL A 255 21.93 2.67 -5.85
N MET A 256 21.80 3.65 -6.72
CA MET A 256 22.96 4.37 -7.29
C MET A 256 23.58 5.34 -6.28
N MET A 257 24.86 5.22 -6.19
CA MET A 257 26.01 6.12 -5.87
C MET A 257 25.91 7.23 -4.80
N ASN A 258 24.76 7.69 -4.35
CA ASN A 258 24.66 8.86 -3.47
C ASN A 258 23.90 8.69 -2.16
N PHE A 259 23.34 7.53 -1.92
CA PHE A 259 22.79 7.16 -0.60
C PHE A 259 23.69 6.17 0.09
N ASN A 260 23.80 6.27 1.41
CA ASN A 260 24.45 5.25 2.21
C ASN A 260 23.77 3.90 1.92
N TYR A 261 24.45 3.06 1.16
CA TYR A 261 24.03 1.71 0.76
C TYR A 261 23.49 0.87 1.89
N ASN A 262 23.95 1.15 3.11
CA ASN A 262 23.67 0.35 4.30
C ASN A 262 22.22 0.43 4.81
N GLY A 263 21.37 1.28 4.28
CA GLY A 263 20.01 1.51 4.81
C GLY A 263 18.87 1.27 3.85
N ALA A 264 19.11 0.82 2.61
CA ALA A 264 18.07 0.78 1.59
C ALA A 264 16.88 -0.12 1.98
N ILE A 265 17.13 -1.27 2.61
CA ILE A 265 16.06 -2.17 3.05
C ILE A 265 15.20 -1.51 4.13
N LEU A 266 15.81 -0.88 5.13
CA LEU A 266 15.10 -0.27 6.24
C LEU A 266 14.27 0.93 5.78
N VAL A 267 14.84 1.80 4.95
CA VAL A 267 14.14 2.94 4.34
C VAL A 267 12.96 2.47 3.49
N ALA A 268 13.17 1.45 2.64
CA ALA A 268 12.10 0.90 1.82
C ALA A 268 10.95 0.36 2.68
N PHE A 269 11.23 -0.44 3.70
CA PHE A 269 10.17 -1.02 4.53
C PHE A 269 9.56 -0.03 5.54
N SER A 270 10.24 1.08 5.87
CA SER A 270 9.73 2.07 6.84
C SER A 270 8.37 2.65 6.46
N VAL A 271 8.13 2.87 5.17
CA VAL A 271 6.86 3.41 4.65
C VAL A 271 5.70 2.41 4.76
N LEU A 272 6.00 1.12 4.87
CA LEU A 272 5.03 0.04 5.04
C LEU A 272 5.02 -0.54 6.46
N LEU A 273 5.77 0.05 7.38
CA LEU A 273 5.94 -0.46 8.74
C LEU A 273 4.60 -0.57 9.46
N VAL A 274 3.75 0.45 9.37
CA VAL A 274 2.43 0.46 10.03
C VAL A 274 1.53 -0.67 9.53
N PRO A 275 1.21 -0.81 8.22
CA PRO A 275 0.36 -1.90 7.77
C PRO A 275 0.98 -3.28 8.02
N CYS A 276 2.30 -3.45 7.85
CA CYS A 276 2.96 -4.73 8.04
C CYS A 276 3.00 -5.16 9.52
N LEU A 277 3.42 -4.28 10.41
CA LEU A 277 3.48 -4.60 11.85
C LEU A 277 2.08 -4.78 12.46
N ASP A 278 1.06 -4.06 11.97
CA ASP A 278 -0.31 -4.27 12.44
C ASP A 278 -0.80 -5.68 12.11
N VAL A 279 -0.58 -6.17 10.90
CA VAL A 279 -0.94 -7.54 10.51
C VAL A 279 -0.14 -8.57 11.31
N ILE A 280 1.18 -8.42 11.44
CA ILE A 280 2.03 -9.33 12.23
C ILE A 280 1.50 -9.41 13.67
N ARG A 281 1.22 -8.27 14.31
CA ARG A 281 0.69 -8.22 15.67
C ARG A 281 -0.64 -8.94 15.81
N VAL A 282 -1.56 -8.71 14.87
CA VAL A 282 -2.89 -9.36 14.88
C VAL A 282 -2.76 -10.86 14.68
N VAL A 283 -1.92 -11.31 13.76
CA VAL A 283 -1.64 -12.75 13.51
C VAL A 283 -1.04 -13.40 14.75
N ILE A 284 -0.01 -12.83 15.35
CA ILE A 284 0.62 -13.35 16.57
C ILE A 284 -0.42 -13.50 17.69
N ARG A 285 -1.28 -12.49 17.89
CA ARG A 285 -2.33 -12.52 18.90
C ARG A 285 -3.34 -13.65 18.63
N ARG A 286 -3.76 -13.84 17.37
CA ARG A 286 -4.69 -14.92 17.00
C ARG A 286 -4.09 -16.28 17.32
N VAL A 287 -2.87 -16.53 16.89
CA VAL A 287 -2.15 -17.79 17.14
C VAL A 287 -1.98 -18.04 18.64
N ARG A 288 -1.58 -17.05 19.43
CA ARG A 288 -1.47 -17.17 20.91
C ARG A 288 -2.80 -17.51 21.58
N ASN A 289 -3.92 -17.11 20.98
CA ASN A 289 -5.26 -17.42 21.48
C ASN A 289 -5.87 -18.70 20.86
N GLY A 290 -5.08 -19.53 20.17
CA GLY A 290 -5.53 -20.76 19.52
C GLY A 290 -6.48 -20.56 18.34
N LYS A 291 -6.51 -19.33 17.76
CA LYS A 291 -7.38 -18.99 16.62
C LYS A 291 -6.63 -19.05 15.31
N SER A 292 -7.35 -19.38 14.24
CA SER A 292 -6.77 -19.32 12.89
C SER A 292 -6.31 -17.90 12.55
N PRO A 293 -5.11 -17.73 11.96
CA PRO A 293 -4.59 -16.42 11.52
C PRO A 293 -5.46 -15.75 10.44
N PHE A 294 -6.27 -16.50 9.72
CA PHE A 294 -7.12 -16.03 8.62
C PHE A 294 -8.52 -15.59 9.04
N LEU A 295 -8.91 -15.76 10.31
CA LEU A 295 -10.22 -15.32 10.79
C LEU A 295 -10.27 -13.79 10.89
N PRO A 296 -11.37 -13.14 10.47
CA PRO A 296 -11.55 -11.71 10.68
C PRO A 296 -11.66 -11.37 12.17
N ASP A 297 -11.13 -10.24 12.59
CA ASP A 297 -11.29 -9.71 13.95
C ASP A 297 -11.36 -8.17 13.96
N LYS A 298 -11.60 -7.59 15.15
CA LYS A 298 -11.68 -6.14 15.39
C LYS A 298 -10.45 -5.65 16.17
N MET A 299 -9.25 -6.18 15.89
CA MET A 299 -8.04 -5.88 16.69
C MET A 299 -6.99 -5.04 15.97
N HIS A 300 -7.24 -4.65 14.72
CA HIS A 300 -6.35 -3.77 13.96
C HIS A 300 -6.21 -2.40 14.64
N ILE A 301 -5.13 -1.67 14.34
CA ILE A 301 -4.79 -0.39 14.97
C ILE A 301 -5.93 0.61 14.93
N HIS A 302 -6.65 0.71 13.79
CA HIS A 302 -7.79 1.62 13.66
C HIS A 302 -8.93 1.31 14.63
N HIS A 303 -9.21 0.04 14.93
CA HIS A 303 -10.19 -0.34 15.93
C HIS A 303 -9.78 0.06 17.36
N LYS A 304 -8.47 0.01 17.68
CA LYS A 304 -7.97 0.49 18.97
C LYS A 304 -8.17 2.00 19.13
N PHE A 305 -7.86 2.79 18.09
CA PHE A 305 -8.13 4.23 18.14
C PHE A 305 -9.62 4.56 18.32
N LEU A 306 -10.49 3.83 17.61
CA LEU A 306 -11.94 3.99 17.81
C LEU A 306 -12.38 3.62 19.25
N ALA A 307 -11.83 2.53 19.82
CA ALA A 307 -12.09 2.14 21.21
C ALA A 307 -11.55 3.15 22.22
N MET A 308 -10.49 3.89 21.89
CA MET A 308 -10.00 5.03 22.66
C MET A 308 -10.92 6.27 22.54
N GLY A 309 -11.97 6.22 21.70
CA GLY A 309 -12.93 7.31 21.51
C GLY A 309 -12.54 8.31 20.42
N PHE A 310 -11.61 7.97 19.55
CA PHE A 310 -11.30 8.79 18.37
C PHE A 310 -12.44 8.68 17.35
N THR A 311 -12.72 9.76 16.65
CA THR A 311 -13.56 9.69 15.44
C THR A 311 -12.77 8.99 14.31
N VAL A 312 -13.47 8.43 13.32
CA VAL A 312 -12.85 7.77 12.16
C VAL A 312 -11.78 8.66 11.50
N ARG A 313 -12.08 9.93 11.29
CA ARG A 313 -11.13 10.90 10.69
C ARG A 313 -9.91 11.15 11.57
N LYS A 314 -10.11 11.33 12.88
CA LYS A 314 -8.99 11.51 13.81
C LYS A 314 -8.10 10.27 13.86
N ALA A 315 -8.68 9.08 13.91
CA ALA A 315 -7.94 7.81 13.87
C ALA A 315 -7.11 7.70 12.57
N MET A 316 -7.72 7.95 11.41
CA MET A 316 -7.04 7.95 10.12
C MET A 316 -5.85 8.94 10.14
N ILE A 317 -6.07 10.21 10.43
CA ILE A 317 -5.01 11.25 10.43
C ILE A 317 -3.87 10.86 11.38
N THR A 318 -4.19 10.37 12.58
CA THR A 318 -3.17 9.96 13.55
C THR A 318 -2.33 8.78 13.03
N ILE A 319 -2.95 7.78 12.40
CA ILE A 319 -2.23 6.63 11.85
C ILE A 319 -1.35 7.05 10.66
N LEU A 320 -1.84 7.93 9.77
CA LEU A 320 -1.04 8.48 8.68
C LEU A 320 0.17 9.26 9.20
N PHE A 321 -0.03 10.06 10.24
CA PHE A 321 1.06 10.82 10.86
C PHE A 321 2.10 9.91 11.51
N ILE A 322 1.68 8.85 12.20
CA ILE A 322 2.59 7.83 12.76
C ILE A 322 3.39 7.17 11.64
N SER A 323 2.75 6.77 10.53
CA SER A 323 3.43 6.17 9.39
C SER A 323 4.47 7.11 8.77
N PHE A 324 4.11 8.38 8.61
CA PHE A 324 5.02 9.40 8.12
C PHE A 324 6.22 9.61 9.06
N LEU A 325 5.99 9.64 10.38
CA LEU A 325 7.07 9.78 11.37
C LEU A 325 8.04 8.60 11.32
N PHE A 326 7.56 7.35 11.23
CA PHE A 326 8.42 6.19 11.08
C PHE A 326 9.27 6.29 9.79
N SER A 327 8.66 6.69 8.68
CA SER A 327 9.39 6.85 7.42
C SER A 327 10.46 7.95 7.53
N LEU A 328 10.08 9.10 8.08
CA LEU A 328 11.00 10.24 8.23
C LEU A 328 12.16 9.93 9.18
N SER A 329 11.87 9.31 10.34
CA SER A 329 12.91 8.93 11.31
C SER A 329 13.91 7.94 10.70
N ASN A 330 13.44 6.93 9.98
CA ASN A 330 14.33 5.96 9.33
C ASN A 330 15.19 6.62 8.25
N ILE A 331 14.61 7.48 7.39
CA ILE A 331 15.37 8.20 6.35
C ILE A 331 16.46 9.08 6.98
N LEU A 332 16.17 9.77 8.09
CA LEU A 332 17.12 10.67 8.72
C LEU A 332 18.19 9.94 9.53
N LEU A 333 17.84 8.83 10.18
CA LEU A 333 18.71 8.16 11.15
C LEU A 333 19.54 7.03 10.56
N VAL A 334 19.14 6.47 9.41
CA VAL A 334 19.80 5.31 8.79
C VAL A 334 21.29 5.53 8.48
N SER A 335 21.70 6.77 8.28
CA SER A 335 23.11 7.13 8.05
C SER A 335 23.96 7.19 9.34
N TYR A 336 23.32 7.21 10.51
CA TYR A 336 23.98 7.43 11.80
C TYR A 336 23.84 6.24 12.74
N ILE A 337 22.85 5.38 12.52
CA ILE A 337 22.49 4.28 13.41
C ILE A 337 22.53 2.97 12.61
N ASP A 338 23.05 1.91 13.24
CA ASP A 338 23.04 0.56 12.66
C ASP A 338 21.61 0.10 12.31
N ASN A 339 21.47 -0.56 11.16
CA ASN A 339 20.18 -1.01 10.63
C ASN A 339 19.42 -1.92 11.60
N THR A 340 20.12 -2.83 12.26
CA THR A 340 19.52 -3.74 13.24
C THR A 340 19.00 -2.99 14.44
N LEU A 341 19.81 -2.06 14.97
CA LEU A 341 19.42 -1.25 16.11
C LEU A 341 18.21 -0.37 15.78
N LEU A 342 18.21 0.28 14.61
CA LEU A 342 17.10 1.14 14.19
C LEU A 342 15.81 0.33 14.00
N PHE A 343 15.89 -0.87 13.41
CA PHE A 343 14.76 -1.78 13.30
C PHE A 343 14.23 -2.21 14.69
N ILE A 344 15.12 -2.52 15.64
CA ILE A 344 14.72 -2.87 17.01
C ILE A 344 14.01 -1.68 17.69
N VAL A 345 14.49 -0.46 17.48
CA VAL A 345 13.86 0.77 18.00
C VAL A 345 12.46 0.94 17.41
N ASP A 346 12.28 0.72 16.09
CA ASP A 346 10.97 0.79 15.45
C ASP A 346 9.97 -0.21 16.05
N VAL A 347 10.39 -1.48 16.20
CA VAL A 347 9.56 -2.53 16.79
C VAL A 347 9.24 -2.24 18.26
N ALA A 348 10.21 -1.70 19.02
CA ALA A 348 10.00 -1.31 20.42
C ALA A 348 9.03 -0.14 20.53
N ALA A 349 9.19 0.90 19.70
CA ALA A 349 8.29 2.05 19.65
C ALA A 349 6.86 1.62 19.27
N TRP A 350 6.71 0.77 18.25
CA TRP A 350 5.43 0.19 17.86
C TRP A 350 4.76 -0.59 19.00
N THR A 351 5.53 -1.47 19.65
CA THR A 351 5.03 -2.30 20.75
C THR A 351 4.64 -1.46 21.96
N GLY A 352 5.48 -0.50 22.34
CA GLY A 352 5.22 0.44 23.45
C GLY A 352 3.97 1.28 23.20
N MET A 353 3.79 1.78 21.98
CA MET A 353 2.56 2.50 21.58
C MET A 353 1.32 1.61 21.76
N HIS A 354 1.35 0.37 21.32
CA HIS A 354 0.22 -0.56 21.45
C HIS A 354 -0.08 -0.93 22.91
N MET A 355 0.95 -1.08 23.76
CA MET A 355 0.78 -1.31 25.19
C MET A 355 0.12 -0.09 25.88
N TYR A 356 0.52 1.12 25.48
CA TYR A 356 -0.12 2.35 25.97
C TYR A 356 -1.59 2.43 25.57
N MET A 357 -1.91 2.13 24.29
CA MET A 357 -3.29 2.11 23.81
C MET A 357 -4.15 1.10 24.60
N ASP A 358 -3.64 -0.10 24.86
CA ASP A 358 -4.36 -1.11 25.63
C ASP A 358 -4.68 -0.63 27.05
N LYS A 359 -3.71 -0.02 27.75
CA LYS A 359 -3.95 0.59 29.07
C LYS A 359 -5.01 1.69 29.05
N VAL A 360 -5.04 2.54 28.02
CA VAL A 360 -6.06 3.59 27.89
C VAL A 360 -7.45 2.99 27.66
N ILE A 361 -7.54 1.94 26.83
CA ILE A 361 -8.81 1.24 26.56
C ILE A 361 -9.34 0.57 27.85
N GLU A 362 -8.48 -0.10 28.60
CA GLU A 362 -8.85 -0.75 29.89
C GLU A 362 -9.36 0.27 30.91
N ARG A 363 -8.66 1.40 31.06
CA ARG A 363 -9.10 2.48 31.97
C ARG A 363 -10.47 3.02 31.58
N LYS A 364 -10.75 3.22 30.28
CA LYS A 364 -12.06 3.68 29.81
C LYS A 364 -13.16 2.66 30.11
N LYS A 365 -12.88 1.38 29.92
CA LYS A 365 -13.87 0.33 30.27
C LYS A 365 -14.18 0.29 31.75
N ALA A 366 -13.16 0.44 32.62
CA ALA A 366 -13.35 0.49 34.06
C ALA A 366 -14.23 1.68 34.49
N ILE A 367 -13.99 2.88 33.91
CA ILE A 367 -14.81 4.07 34.22
C ILE A 367 -16.26 3.87 33.77
N ASN A 368 -16.50 3.34 32.56
CA ASN A 368 -17.86 3.13 32.05
C ASN A 368 -18.63 2.09 32.86
N ASN A 369 -17.98 1.06 33.39
CA ASN A 369 -18.62 0.06 34.24
C ASN A 369 -19.05 0.67 35.60
N VAL A 370 -18.27 1.60 36.15
CA VAL A 370 -18.60 2.30 37.43
C VAL A 370 -19.77 3.29 37.26
N THR A 371 -20.00 3.81 36.05
CA THR A 371 -21.10 4.78 35.79
C THR A 371 -22.42 4.10 35.40
N THR A 372 -22.44 2.79 35.22
CA THR A 372 -23.64 1.99 34.88
C THR A 372 -24.22 1.21 36.08
N ASP A 373 -23.50 1.17 37.18
CA ASP A 373 -23.97 0.74 38.53
C ASP A 373 -24.42 1.96 39.37
#